data_ce75a596a1e10bcb41d10f7f26aab57c
#
_entry.id   ce75a596a1e10bcb41d10f7f26aab57c
#
_cell.length_a   1.000
_cell.length_b   1.000
_cell.length_c   1.000
_cell.angle_alpha   90.00
_cell.angle_beta   90.00
_cell.angle_gamma   90.00
#
_symmetry.space_group_name_H-M   'P 1'
#
loop_
_entity.id
_entity.type
_entity.pdbx_description
1 polymer ?
#
loop_
_entity_poly.entity_id
_entity_poly.type
_entity_poly.pdbx_seq_one_letter_code
_entity_poly.pdbx_strand_id
1 'polypeptide(L)'
;LRSLDVERVELHHFLGLDAAFIDGCFAAGAPVDVFLHDFSLYCPRLTLLGASEAYCGEAGIAACRECVDKAGSERHDGLTPDALRERSRRWLAQARTVTAPCRDTALRHERVFPDRRIAVSAWEDEVRAPVRVMPAAGAPWRIALLGAIGEQKGQSGVLE
;
A
#
# COMPACT_ATOMS: atom_id res chain seq x y z
N LEU A 1 1.62 -22.17 13.42
CA LEU A 1 1.40 -21.15 14.46
C LEU A 1 0.82 -21.73 15.74
N ARG A 2 -0.11 -22.71 15.65
CA ARG A 2 -0.73 -23.33 16.86
C ARG A 2 0.25 -24.08 17.77
N SER A 3 1.41 -24.51 17.26
CA SER A 3 2.46 -25.14 18.04
C SER A 3 3.47 -24.15 18.67
N LEU A 4 3.33 -22.89 18.33
CA LEU A 4 4.09 -21.79 18.88
C LEU A 4 3.16 -20.95 19.76
N ASP A 5 3.64 -20.51 20.88
CA ASP A 5 2.88 -19.61 21.77
C ASP A 5 2.92 -18.20 21.18
N VAL A 6 2.11 -17.99 20.13
CA VAL A 6 2.06 -16.73 19.38
C VAL A 6 1.00 -15.84 20.00
N GLU A 7 1.42 -14.78 20.65
CA GLU A 7 0.54 -13.79 21.26
C GLU A 7 -0.14 -12.86 20.25
N ARG A 8 0.52 -12.60 19.09
CA ARG A 8 0.05 -11.65 18.06
C ARG A 8 0.71 -11.94 16.73
N VAL A 9 -0.03 -11.71 15.64
CA VAL A 9 0.48 -11.74 14.26
C VAL A 9 0.43 -10.33 13.68
N GLU A 10 1.51 -9.87 13.08
CA GLU A 10 1.59 -8.61 12.34
C GLU A 10 1.79 -8.89 10.85
N LEU A 11 0.87 -8.43 10.02
CA LEU A 11 0.93 -8.55 8.57
C LEU A 11 1.31 -7.20 7.96
N HIS A 12 2.54 -7.09 7.46
CA HIS A 12 3.07 -5.87 6.86
C HIS A 12 2.99 -5.86 5.33
N HIS A 13 3.00 -7.02 4.69
CA HIS A 13 2.87 -7.17 3.25
C HIS A 13 2.03 -8.39 2.89
N PHE A 14 1.31 -8.28 1.78
CA PHE A 14 0.46 -9.34 1.23
C PHE A 14 1.01 -9.88 -0.10
N LEU A 15 1.96 -9.15 -0.72
CA LEU A 15 2.61 -9.57 -1.94
C LEU A 15 3.63 -10.67 -1.66
N GLY A 16 3.68 -11.67 -2.56
CA GLY A 16 4.62 -12.79 -2.42
C GLY A 16 4.24 -13.83 -1.35
N LEU A 17 3.14 -13.62 -0.63
CA LEU A 17 2.60 -14.60 0.30
C LEU A 17 1.42 -15.34 -0.32
N ASP A 18 1.36 -16.65 -0.10
CA ASP A 18 0.23 -17.47 -0.51
C ASP A 18 -1.03 -17.04 0.28
N ALA A 19 -2.17 -16.98 -0.41
CA ALA A 19 -3.44 -16.63 0.21
C ALA A 19 -3.82 -17.62 1.34
N ALA A 20 -3.54 -18.92 1.17
CA ALA A 20 -3.79 -19.92 2.20
C ALA A 20 -2.93 -19.72 3.45
N PHE A 21 -1.70 -19.19 3.29
CA PHE A 21 -0.87 -18.80 4.42
C PHE A 21 -1.49 -17.65 5.21
N ILE A 22 -1.97 -16.61 4.50
CA ILE A 22 -2.62 -15.45 5.13
C ILE A 22 -3.91 -15.89 5.82
N ASP A 23 -4.74 -16.69 5.16
CA ASP A 23 -5.95 -17.29 5.76
C ASP A 23 -5.61 -18.11 7.01
N GLY A 24 -4.50 -18.86 6.97
CA GLY A 24 -3.96 -19.58 8.12
C GLY A 24 -3.54 -18.69 9.29
N CYS A 25 -3.00 -17.50 9.01
CA CYS A 25 -2.69 -16.52 10.05
C CYS A 25 -3.97 -16.06 10.78
N PHE A 26 -5.01 -15.74 10.05
CA PHE A 26 -6.30 -15.37 10.65
C PHE A 26 -6.99 -16.54 11.39
N ALA A 27 -6.81 -17.77 10.92
CA ALA A 27 -7.37 -18.97 11.56
C ALA A 27 -6.55 -19.48 12.77
N ALA A 28 -5.39 -18.90 13.05
CA ALA A 28 -4.48 -19.40 14.08
C ALA A 28 -4.95 -19.16 15.52
N GLY A 29 -5.94 -18.27 15.72
CA GLY A 29 -6.50 -17.94 17.04
C GLY A 29 -5.78 -16.79 17.75
N ALA A 30 -4.62 -16.34 17.26
CA ALA A 30 -3.96 -15.12 17.73
C ALA A 30 -4.56 -13.88 17.05
N PRO A 31 -4.63 -12.73 17.73
CA PRO A 31 -5.08 -11.49 17.10
C PRO A 31 -4.13 -11.07 15.98
N VAL A 32 -4.69 -10.63 14.85
CA VAL A 32 -3.94 -10.21 13.68
C VAL A 32 -4.06 -8.69 13.51
N ASP A 33 -2.93 -8.02 13.44
CA ASP A 33 -2.81 -6.60 13.10
C ASP A 33 -2.28 -6.45 11.67
N VAL A 34 -2.88 -5.55 10.90
CA VAL A 34 -2.50 -5.29 9.50
C VAL A 34 -1.90 -3.90 9.39
N PHE A 35 -0.76 -3.80 8.71
CA PHE A 35 -0.07 -2.56 8.41
C PHE A 35 -0.06 -2.31 6.91
N LEU A 36 -0.61 -1.17 6.49
CA LEU A 36 -0.77 -0.80 5.08
C LEU A 36 0.47 -0.05 4.61
N HIS A 37 1.25 -0.67 3.72
CA HIS A 37 2.46 -0.06 3.14
C HIS A 37 2.27 0.43 1.71
N ASP A 38 1.32 -0.16 1.00
CA ASP A 38 1.06 0.06 -0.42
C ASP A 38 -0.43 -0.13 -0.74
N PHE A 39 -0.76 -0.15 -2.01
CA PHE A 39 -2.13 -0.30 -2.49
C PHE A 39 -2.46 -1.70 -3.03
N SER A 40 -1.62 -2.68 -2.76
CA SER A 40 -1.74 -4.06 -3.26
C SER A 40 -3.03 -4.76 -2.84
N LEU A 41 -3.67 -4.34 -1.77
CA LEU A 41 -4.96 -4.89 -1.33
C LEU A 41 -6.14 -4.55 -2.25
N TYR A 42 -6.01 -3.54 -3.11
CA TYR A 42 -7.11 -3.16 -4.01
C TYR A 42 -6.69 -2.73 -5.42
N CYS A 43 -5.40 -2.47 -5.64
CA CYS A 43 -4.86 -2.10 -6.94
C CYS A 43 -4.10 -3.28 -7.56
N PRO A 44 -4.57 -3.87 -8.67
CA PRO A 44 -3.86 -4.96 -9.33
C PRO A 44 -2.50 -4.52 -9.91
N ARG A 45 -2.29 -3.24 -10.16
CA ARG A 45 -1.03 -2.65 -10.60
C ARG A 45 -0.16 -2.10 -9.47
N LEU A 46 -0.53 -2.35 -8.22
CA LEU A 46 0.20 -2.08 -6.98
C LEU A 46 0.43 -0.60 -6.66
N THR A 47 0.71 0.24 -7.64
CA THR A 47 1.25 1.60 -7.49
C THR A 47 0.26 2.71 -7.81
N LEU A 48 -0.99 2.38 -8.15
CA LEU A 48 -2.02 3.30 -8.66
C LEU A 48 -1.66 3.98 -10.00
N LEU A 49 -0.69 3.45 -10.73
CA LEU A 49 -0.47 3.84 -12.12
C LEU A 49 -1.54 3.20 -13.00
N GLY A 50 -2.21 4.02 -13.80
CA GLY A 50 -3.17 3.57 -14.80
C GLY A 50 -2.49 2.99 -16.04
N ALA A 51 -3.30 2.60 -17.03
CA ALA A 51 -2.78 2.11 -18.33
C ALA A 51 -2.01 3.17 -19.11
N SER A 52 -2.14 4.45 -18.76
CA SER A 52 -1.38 5.56 -19.32
C SER A 52 -0.09 5.87 -18.57
N GLU A 53 0.29 5.04 -17.61
CA GLU A 53 1.44 5.22 -16.71
C GLU A 53 1.40 6.50 -15.84
N ALA A 54 0.22 7.14 -15.81
CA ALA A 54 -0.08 8.24 -14.91
C ALA A 54 -0.96 7.76 -13.75
N TYR A 55 -1.05 8.55 -12.69
CA TYR A 55 -1.97 8.29 -11.58
C TYR A 55 -3.40 8.07 -12.07
N CYS A 56 -4.01 6.94 -11.69
CA CYS A 56 -5.29 6.49 -12.23
C CYS A 56 -6.54 7.24 -11.71
N GLY A 57 -6.36 8.17 -10.77
CA GLY A 57 -7.47 8.92 -10.17
C GLY A 57 -8.42 8.10 -9.30
N GLU A 58 -8.20 6.79 -9.16
CA GLU A 58 -9.02 5.87 -8.34
C GLU A 58 -10.52 5.93 -8.67
N ALA A 59 -10.84 6.01 -9.97
CA ALA A 59 -12.18 6.27 -10.52
C ALA A 59 -13.19 5.10 -10.33
N GLY A 60 -12.88 4.14 -9.47
CA GLY A 60 -13.78 3.04 -9.12
C GLY A 60 -13.49 1.72 -9.82
N ILE A 61 -14.32 0.69 -9.53
CA ILE A 61 -14.04 -0.68 -9.94
C ILE A 61 -14.13 -0.88 -11.46
N ALA A 62 -15.02 -0.19 -12.15
CA ALA A 62 -15.14 -0.28 -13.60
C ALA A 62 -13.85 0.18 -14.29
N ALA A 63 -13.29 1.32 -13.87
CA ALA A 63 -12.02 1.83 -14.37
C ALA A 63 -10.85 0.89 -14.04
N CYS A 64 -10.89 0.20 -12.90
CA CYS A 64 -9.88 -0.81 -12.57
C CYS A 64 -9.94 -2.02 -13.52
N ARG A 65 -11.13 -2.49 -13.90
CA ARG A 65 -11.30 -3.57 -14.89
C ARG A 65 -10.70 -3.15 -16.24
N GLU A 66 -11.08 -1.98 -16.75
CA GLU A 66 -10.53 -1.45 -18.00
C GLU A 66 -9.01 -1.26 -17.96
N CYS A 67 -8.48 -0.83 -16.81
CA CYS A 67 -7.04 -0.67 -16.61
C CYS A 67 -6.31 -2.02 -16.74
N VAL A 68 -6.84 -3.07 -16.09
CA VAL A 68 -6.25 -4.42 -16.14
C VAL A 68 -6.40 -5.02 -17.54
N ASP A 69 -7.54 -4.81 -18.21
CA ASP A 69 -7.74 -5.28 -19.59
C ASP A 69 -6.74 -4.65 -20.58
N LYS A 70 -6.36 -3.38 -20.36
CA LYS A 70 -5.45 -2.64 -21.24
C LYS A 70 -3.98 -2.85 -20.92
N ALA A 71 -3.62 -2.89 -19.64
CA ALA A 71 -2.22 -2.85 -19.18
C ALA A 71 -1.80 -4.09 -18.37
N GLY A 72 -2.73 -5.02 -18.14
CA GLY A 72 -2.48 -6.20 -17.32
C GLY A 72 -2.45 -5.94 -15.82
N SER A 73 -2.18 -7.01 -15.08
CA SER A 73 -1.97 -7.00 -13.63
C SER A 73 -0.50 -7.27 -13.33
N GLU A 74 0.06 -6.57 -12.36
CA GLU A 74 1.40 -6.86 -11.82
C GLU A 74 1.36 -7.93 -10.72
N ARG A 75 0.16 -8.41 -10.39
CA ARG A 75 -0.04 -9.52 -9.48
C ARG A 75 0.01 -10.83 -10.26
N HIS A 76 0.64 -11.84 -9.65
CA HIS A 76 0.77 -13.17 -10.26
C HIS A 76 -0.27 -14.19 -9.75
N ASP A 77 -1.29 -13.71 -9.01
CA ASP A 77 -2.34 -14.57 -8.44
C ASP A 77 -3.58 -14.71 -9.34
N GLY A 78 -3.59 -14.10 -10.52
CA GLY A 78 -4.66 -14.20 -11.51
C GLY A 78 -6.01 -13.59 -11.08
N LEU A 79 -6.05 -12.83 -10.00
CA LEU A 79 -7.30 -12.25 -9.50
C LEU A 79 -7.77 -11.08 -10.37
N THR A 80 -9.07 -11.06 -10.63
CA THR A 80 -9.74 -9.86 -11.13
C THR A 80 -9.73 -8.76 -10.09
N PRO A 81 -9.89 -7.48 -10.47
CA PRO A 81 -9.99 -6.38 -9.51
C PRO A 81 -11.08 -6.59 -8.44
N ASP A 82 -12.21 -7.18 -8.86
CA ASP A 82 -13.33 -7.49 -7.96
C ASP A 82 -12.97 -8.57 -6.94
N ALA A 83 -12.41 -9.67 -7.41
CA ALA A 83 -12.00 -10.79 -6.56
C ALA A 83 -10.89 -10.37 -5.58
N LEU A 84 -9.97 -9.52 -6.03
CA LEU A 84 -8.93 -8.94 -5.18
C LEU A 84 -9.55 -8.12 -4.03
N ARG A 85 -10.47 -7.19 -4.34
CA ARG A 85 -11.10 -6.34 -3.33
C ARG A 85 -11.96 -7.15 -2.37
N GLU A 86 -12.67 -8.16 -2.86
CA GLU A 86 -13.50 -9.03 -2.02
C GLU A 86 -12.65 -9.86 -1.05
N ARG A 87 -11.56 -10.47 -1.54
CA ARG A 87 -10.60 -11.18 -0.68
C ARG A 87 -10.01 -10.26 0.38
N SER A 88 -9.57 -9.08 -0.02
CA SER A 88 -8.97 -8.10 0.89
C SER A 88 -9.96 -7.60 1.93
N ARG A 89 -11.23 -7.37 1.55
CA ARG A 89 -12.30 -7.01 2.49
C ARG A 89 -12.47 -8.07 3.57
N ARG A 90 -12.47 -9.36 3.20
CA ARG A 90 -12.58 -10.46 4.16
C ARG A 90 -11.41 -10.49 5.15
N TRP A 91 -10.19 -10.28 4.67
CA TRP A 91 -9.01 -10.22 5.54
C TRP A 91 -9.05 -9.02 6.48
N LEU A 92 -9.33 -7.83 5.95
CA LEU A 92 -9.42 -6.61 6.75
C LEU A 92 -10.56 -6.68 7.79
N ALA A 93 -11.67 -7.35 7.48
CA ALA A 93 -12.76 -7.55 8.43
C ALA A 93 -12.36 -8.42 9.63
N GLN A 94 -11.44 -9.37 9.45
CA GLN A 94 -10.94 -10.25 10.50
C GLN A 94 -9.80 -9.64 11.32
N ALA A 95 -9.13 -8.60 10.80
CA ALA A 95 -8.02 -7.96 11.49
C ALA A 95 -8.50 -7.27 12.78
N ARG A 96 -7.74 -7.42 13.86
CA ARG A 96 -7.97 -6.68 15.10
C ARG A 96 -7.81 -5.17 14.86
N THR A 97 -6.68 -4.78 14.29
CA THR A 97 -6.41 -3.40 13.88
C THR A 97 -5.93 -3.34 12.43
N VAL A 98 -6.22 -2.23 11.77
CA VAL A 98 -5.63 -1.89 10.47
C VAL A 98 -5.01 -0.50 10.61
N THR A 99 -3.73 -0.38 10.30
CA THR A 99 -2.96 0.84 10.53
C THR A 99 -2.29 1.29 9.23
N ALA A 100 -2.33 2.58 8.96
CA ALA A 100 -1.66 3.23 7.84
C ALA A 100 -0.61 4.24 8.33
N PRO A 101 0.47 4.49 7.57
CA PRO A 101 1.55 5.40 7.97
C PRO A 101 1.13 6.88 7.95
N CYS A 102 0.11 7.21 7.18
CA CYS A 102 -0.38 8.57 7.06
C CYS A 102 -1.87 8.61 6.73
N ARG A 103 -2.46 9.79 6.92
CA ARG A 103 -3.89 10.03 6.69
C ARG A 103 -4.30 9.80 5.22
N ASP A 104 -3.46 10.15 4.25
CA ASP A 104 -3.79 9.96 2.83
C ASP A 104 -3.96 8.47 2.50
N THR A 105 -3.02 7.63 2.94
CA THR A 105 -3.11 6.17 2.78
C THR A 105 -4.35 5.60 3.45
N ALA A 106 -4.66 6.04 4.67
CA ALA A 106 -5.86 5.59 5.37
C ALA A 106 -7.13 5.95 4.59
N LEU A 107 -7.30 7.21 4.19
CA LEU A 107 -8.48 7.68 3.46
C LEU A 107 -8.68 6.97 2.11
N ARG A 108 -7.60 6.66 1.38
CA ARG A 108 -7.67 5.91 0.12
C ARG A 108 -8.20 4.50 0.34
N HIS A 109 -7.69 3.81 1.33
CA HIS A 109 -8.18 2.46 1.67
C HIS A 109 -9.62 2.50 2.20
N GLU A 110 -9.99 3.47 3.04
CA GLU A 110 -11.37 3.60 3.56
C GLU A 110 -12.38 3.88 2.44
N ARG A 111 -12.01 4.55 1.34
CA ARG A 111 -12.91 4.70 0.17
C ARG A 111 -13.22 3.37 -0.49
N VAL A 112 -12.28 2.44 -0.52
CA VAL A 112 -12.44 1.11 -1.12
C VAL A 112 -13.06 0.11 -0.13
N PHE A 113 -12.77 0.28 1.16
CA PHE A 113 -13.22 -0.57 2.26
C PHE A 113 -13.94 0.27 3.33
N PRO A 114 -15.13 0.80 3.02
CA PRO A 114 -15.82 1.78 3.89
C PRO A 114 -16.24 1.20 5.24
N ASP A 115 -16.39 -0.12 5.31
CA ASP A 115 -16.77 -0.82 6.54
C ASP A 115 -15.60 -1.00 7.52
N ARG A 116 -14.38 -0.55 7.12
CA ARG A 116 -13.18 -0.69 7.94
C ARG A 116 -12.58 0.66 8.30
N ARG A 117 -12.54 0.96 9.60
CA ARG A 117 -11.77 2.10 10.12
C ARG A 117 -10.29 1.78 10.14
N ILE A 118 -9.47 2.73 9.67
CA ILE A 118 -8.03 2.59 9.58
C ILE A 118 -7.38 3.61 10.51
N ALA A 119 -6.61 3.10 11.45
CA ALA A 119 -5.83 3.93 12.36
C ALA A 119 -4.65 4.56 11.60
N VAL A 120 -4.26 5.75 11.99
CA VAL A 120 -3.05 6.40 11.46
C VAL A 120 -1.98 6.37 12.54
N SER A 121 -0.85 5.78 12.22
CA SER A 121 0.34 5.78 13.07
C SER A 121 1.57 5.98 12.19
N ALA A 122 2.27 7.07 12.41
CA ALA A 122 3.57 7.26 11.76
C ALA A 122 4.52 6.14 12.21
N TRP A 123 5.29 5.62 11.27
CA TRP A 123 6.26 4.55 11.56
C TRP A 123 7.60 5.08 12.01
N GLU A 124 7.78 6.37 11.90
CA GLU A 124 8.99 7.05 12.33
C GLU A 124 8.64 7.97 13.51
N ASP A 125 9.50 7.96 14.53
CA ASP A 125 9.45 8.96 15.59
C ASP A 125 9.66 10.35 14.97
N GLU A 126 9.08 11.38 15.56
CA GLU A 126 9.33 12.76 15.15
C GLU A 126 10.83 13.07 15.25
N VAL A 127 11.53 12.89 14.12
CA VAL A 127 12.90 13.34 14.00
C VAL A 127 12.84 14.88 14.04
N ARG A 128 13.48 15.48 15.03
CA ARG A 128 13.69 16.95 15.04
C ARG A 128 14.25 17.36 13.70
N ALA A 129 13.49 18.15 12.96
CA ALA A 129 13.93 18.65 11.66
C ALA A 129 15.32 19.31 11.83
N PRO A 130 16.33 18.87 11.08
CA PRO A 130 17.64 19.53 11.15
C PRO A 130 17.47 21.02 10.79
N VAL A 131 18.23 21.85 11.46
CA VAL A 131 18.25 23.30 11.16
C VAL A 131 18.57 23.46 9.67
N ARG A 132 17.64 24.04 8.91
CA ARG A 132 17.86 24.34 7.50
C ARG A 132 18.98 25.37 7.39
N VAL A 133 20.13 24.95 6.93
CA VAL A 133 21.19 25.84 6.52
C VAL A 133 20.89 26.27 5.09
N MET A 134 20.49 27.52 4.90
CA MET A 134 20.28 28.07 3.55
C MET A 134 21.64 28.20 2.84
N PRO A 135 21.74 27.76 1.57
CA PRO A 135 22.95 27.99 0.78
C PRO A 135 23.27 29.49 0.71
N ALA A 136 24.55 29.81 0.67
CA ALA A 136 24.99 31.20 0.42
C ALA A 136 24.42 31.70 -0.93
N ALA A 137 24.17 33.01 -1.02
CA ALA A 137 23.69 33.62 -2.26
C ALA A 137 24.63 33.28 -3.43
N GLY A 138 24.09 32.73 -4.52
CA GLY A 138 24.87 32.33 -5.70
C GLY A 138 25.51 30.93 -5.61
N ALA A 139 25.38 30.21 -4.50
CA ALA A 139 25.83 28.82 -4.43
C ALA A 139 24.91 27.91 -5.25
N PRO A 140 25.46 26.90 -5.95
CA PRO A 140 24.65 25.95 -6.71
C PRO A 140 23.75 25.13 -5.79
N TRP A 141 22.51 24.89 -6.21
CA TRP A 141 21.59 24.01 -5.53
C TRP A 141 22.08 22.56 -5.63
N ARG A 142 22.06 21.86 -4.53
CA ARG A 142 22.28 20.40 -4.49
C ARG A 142 20.97 19.73 -4.20
N ILE A 143 20.48 18.92 -5.14
CA ILE A 143 19.26 18.14 -5.01
C ILE A 143 19.65 16.70 -4.82
N ALA A 144 19.22 16.10 -3.72
CA ALA A 144 19.40 14.68 -3.46
C ALA A 144 18.07 13.94 -3.68
N LEU A 145 18.09 12.90 -4.50
CA LEU A 145 16.98 11.98 -4.69
C LEU A 145 17.26 10.74 -3.85
N LEU A 146 16.41 10.48 -2.87
CA LEU A 146 16.59 9.34 -1.95
C LEU A 146 15.68 8.18 -2.33
N GLY A 147 16.28 6.99 -2.42
CA GLY A 147 15.58 5.73 -2.71
C GLY A 147 15.61 5.35 -4.19
N ALA A 148 14.95 4.24 -4.51
CA ALA A 148 14.80 3.80 -5.89
C ALA A 148 13.88 4.75 -6.65
N ILE A 149 14.31 5.20 -7.81
CA ILE A 149 13.52 6.04 -8.72
C ILE A 149 12.86 5.13 -9.74
N GLY A 150 11.55 5.29 -9.92
CA GLY A 150 10.75 4.58 -10.92
C GLY A 150 9.64 5.49 -11.44
N GLU A 151 8.94 5.06 -12.48
CA GLU A 151 7.85 5.84 -13.10
C GLU A 151 6.79 6.27 -12.08
N GLN A 152 6.44 5.39 -11.15
CA GLN A 152 5.51 5.70 -10.05
C GLN A 152 6.00 6.79 -9.09
N LYS A 153 7.26 7.16 -9.16
CA LYS A 153 7.88 8.24 -8.36
C LYS A 153 8.29 9.44 -9.20
N GLY A 154 7.80 9.51 -10.45
CA GLY A 154 8.03 10.64 -11.33
C GLY A 154 9.42 10.65 -11.99
N GLN A 155 9.99 9.48 -12.27
CA GLN A 155 11.31 9.35 -12.93
C GLN A 155 11.40 10.17 -14.22
N SER A 156 10.39 10.07 -15.08
CA SER A 156 10.34 10.82 -16.35
C SER A 156 10.42 12.34 -16.15
N GLY A 157 9.69 12.87 -15.16
CA GLY A 157 9.72 14.31 -14.86
C GLY A 157 11.01 14.82 -14.20
N VAL A 158 11.90 13.92 -13.77
CA VAL A 158 13.22 14.30 -13.18
C VAL A 158 14.32 14.25 -14.23
N LEU A 159 14.16 13.46 -15.29
CA LEU A 159 15.17 13.24 -16.33
C LEU A 159 15.01 14.18 -17.54
N GLU A 160 13.91 14.93 -17.62
CA GLU A 160 13.67 16.02 -18.56
C GLU A 160 14.27 17.34 -18.05
#